data_45aa5ce7a6cea63fee45ec60e799879c
#
_entry.id   45aa5ce7a6cea63fee45ec60e799879c
#
_cell.length_a   1.000
_cell.length_b   1.000
_cell.length_c   1.000
_cell.angle_alpha   90.00
_cell.angle_beta   90.00
_cell.angle_gamma   90.00
#
_symmetry.space_group_name_H-M   'P 1'
#
loop_
_entity.id
_entity.type
_entity.pdbx_description
1 polymer ?
#
loop_
_entity_poly.entity_id
_entity_poly.type
_entity_poly.pdbx_seq_one_letter_code
_entity_poly.pdbx_strand_id
1 'polypeptide(L)'
;MSTNTDWLSLPAPAKLNLMLHILGRRADGYHELQTLFQFLELHDTLHLRPRSDGHVRLLDALPDVEHDRNLIVRAARLLQQHCGNSVGADIRICKRLPMGGGLGGGSSNAATTLLGLNHLWQCGLSLEQLARLGLQLGADVPVFVHGQAAFAEGVGEKLTFVELEEPWFVIARPPVEISTGKIFSDPGLTRDTPPCKVRTVLRQGGHNDCQPTVERHYPEVRQALEKLGKFAKAKLTGTGSCIFGVFPNQTEADKVAAQLSDTLECFVSKGCNQSALHQQLAKLK
;
A
#
# COMPACT_ATOMS: atom_id res chain seq x y z
N MET A 1 -17.52 22.37 -29.36
CA MET A 1 -16.36 21.64 -28.84
C MET A 1 -16.92 20.48 -28.01
N SER A 2 -16.83 19.28 -28.52
CA SER A 2 -17.33 18.06 -27.81
C SER A 2 -16.38 17.83 -26.63
N THR A 3 -16.86 18.11 -25.42
CA THR A 3 -16.16 17.68 -24.19
C THR A 3 -16.36 16.19 -24.05
N ASN A 4 -15.48 15.42 -24.67
CA ASN A 4 -15.38 13.99 -24.41
C ASN A 4 -14.87 13.84 -22.98
N THR A 5 -15.81 13.75 -22.03
CA THR A 5 -15.53 13.62 -20.60
C THR A 5 -15.30 12.15 -20.26
N ASP A 6 -14.34 11.54 -20.94
CA ASP A 6 -13.96 10.16 -20.66
C ASP A 6 -13.31 10.05 -19.29
N TRP A 7 -13.65 9.00 -18.60
CA TRP A 7 -13.05 8.66 -17.32
C TRP A 7 -11.59 8.22 -17.52
N LEU A 8 -10.67 8.86 -16.81
CA LEU A 8 -9.30 8.37 -16.66
C LEU A 8 -9.30 7.21 -15.67
N SER A 9 -8.96 6.02 -16.14
CA SER A 9 -8.89 4.81 -15.31
C SER A 9 -7.44 4.51 -14.95
N LEU A 10 -7.14 4.42 -13.65
CA LEU A 10 -5.79 4.20 -13.13
C LEU A 10 -5.78 3.06 -12.10
N PRO A 11 -4.81 2.14 -12.15
CA PRO A 11 -4.62 1.14 -11.11
C PRO A 11 -4.04 1.79 -9.84
N ALA A 12 -4.50 1.35 -8.68
CA ALA A 12 -3.97 1.68 -7.38
C ALA A 12 -3.37 0.41 -6.76
N PRO A 13 -2.08 0.11 -7.02
CA PRO A 13 -1.46 -1.18 -6.72
C PRO A 13 -1.30 -1.42 -5.22
N ALA A 14 -1.28 -2.69 -4.83
CA ALA A 14 -0.86 -3.11 -3.50
C ALA A 14 0.66 -3.07 -3.36
N LYS A 15 1.13 -3.08 -2.11
CA LYS A 15 2.53 -3.34 -1.74
C LYS A 15 2.62 -4.42 -0.68
N LEU A 16 3.77 -5.03 -0.56
CA LEU A 16 4.19 -5.82 0.59
C LEU A 16 5.32 -5.12 1.34
N ASN A 17 5.33 -5.28 2.67
CA ASN A 17 6.53 -5.09 3.46
C ASN A 17 7.24 -6.45 3.53
N LEU A 18 8.29 -6.65 2.73
CA LEU A 18 9.06 -7.91 2.74
C LEU A 18 9.82 -8.11 4.06
N MET A 19 10.09 -6.99 4.75
CA MET A 19 10.54 -6.89 6.13
C MET A 19 10.04 -5.59 6.75
N LEU A 20 10.00 -5.51 8.08
CA LEU A 20 9.71 -4.28 8.82
C LEU A 20 10.42 -4.34 10.17
N HIS A 21 11.49 -3.56 10.30
CA HIS A 21 12.25 -3.40 11.55
C HIS A 21 11.86 -2.10 12.23
N ILE A 22 11.70 -2.13 13.54
CA ILE A 22 11.41 -0.97 14.37
C ILE A 22 12.65 -0.65 15.19
N LEU A 23 13.27 0.48 14.89
CA LEU A 23 14.57 0.88 15.45
C LEU A 23 14.42 1.68 16.75
N GLY A 24 13.27 2.30 16.95
CA GLY A 24 13.03 3.13 18.13
C GLY A 24 11.69 3.85 18.06
N ARG A 25 11.31 4.46 19.19
CA ARG A 25 10.17 5.36 19.28
C ARG A 25 10.65 6.81 19.27
N ARG A 26 10.06 7.63 18.41
CA ARG A 26 10.37 9.06 18.27
C ARG A 26 9.63 9.90 19.31
N ALA A 27 10.11 11.11 19.56
CA ALA A 27 9.48 12.06 20.46
C ALA A 27 8.08 12.52 19.99
N ASP A 28 7.83 12.48 18.66
CA ASP A 28 6.54 12.81 18.05
C ASP A 28 5.50 11.67 18.15
N GLY A 29 5.87 10.54 18.76
CA GLY A 29 5.03 9.36 18.97
C GLY A 29 5.07 8.34 17.82
N TYR A 30 5.65 8.68 16.67
CA TYR A 30 5.94 7.75 15.59
C TYR A 30 7.10 6.83 15.94
N HIS A 31 7.33 5.84 15.07
CA HIS A 31 8.45 4.92 15.19
C HIS A 31 9.45 5.15 14.06
N GLU A 32 10.73 5.13 14.40
CA GLU A 32 11.81 5.03 13.42
C GLU A 32 11.86 3.59 12.95
N LEU A 33 11.77 3.38 11.65
CA LEU A 33 11.69 2.05 11.08
C LEU A 33 12.58 1.89 9.84
N GLN A 34 12.82 0.63 9.49
CA GLN A 34 13.35 0.23 8.19
C GLN A 34 12.42 -0.82 7.59
N THR A 35 12.07 -0.67 6.32
CA THR A 35 11.23 -1.63 5.61
C THR A 35 11.66 -1.78 4.16
N LEU A 36 11.34 -2.94 3.57
CA LEU A 36 11.56 -3.20 2.15
C LEU A 36 10.19 -3.34 1.47
N PHE A 37 9.86 -2.39 0.62
CA PHE A 37 8.63 -2.37 -0.15
C PHE A 37 8.79 -3.05 -1.51
N GLN A 38 7.86 -3.92 -1.84
CA GLN A 38 7.68 -4.44 -3.19
C GLN A 38 6.22 -4.26 -3.63
N PHE A 39 6.02 -3.79 -4.86
CA PHE A 39 4.68 -3.67 -5.46
C PHE A 39 4.15 -5.03 -5.92
N LEU A 40 2.84 -5.08 -6.10
CA LEU A 40 2.12 -6.22 -6.64
C LEU A 40 1.32 -5.80 -7.89
N GLU A 41 1.07 -6.74 -8.79
CA GLU A 41 0.12 -6.53 -9.88
C GLU A 41 -1.32 -6.40 -9.36
N LEU A 42 -1.61 -6.97 -8.19
CA LEU A 42 -2.90 -6.84 -7.50
C LEU A 42 -3.15 -5.37 -7.14
N HIS A 43 -4.31 -4.82 -7.56
CA HIS A 43 -4.63 -3.40 -7.40
C HIS A 43 -6.13 -3.13 -7.29
N ASP A 44 -6.50 -2.02 -6.67
CA ASP A 44 -7.79 -1.35 -6.87
C ASP A 44 -7.76 -0.59 -8.19
N THR A 45 -8.91 -0.14 -8.69
CA THR A 45 -8.97 0.75 -9.85
C THR A 45 -9.70 2.03 -9.49
N LEU A 46 -9.09 3.19 -9.75
CA LEU A 46 -9.73 4.49 -9.65
C LEU A 46 -10.11 4.99 -11.04
N HIS A 47 -11.31 5.56 -11.12
CA HIS A 47 -11.79 6.28 -12.29
C HIS A 47 -11.97 7.74 -11.90
N LEU A 48 -11.32 8.64 -12.63
CA LEU A 48 -11.26 10.08 -12.35
C LEU A 48 -11.85 10.85 -13.52
N ARG A 49 -12.66 11.85 -13.24
CA ARG A 49 -13.21 12.76 -14.25
C ARG A 49 -13.24 14.19 -13.69
N PRO A 50 -12.69 15.19 -14.42
CA PRO A 50 -12.71 16.58 -13.95
C PRO A 50 -14.14 17.15 -13.94
N ARG A 51 -14.37 18.12 -13.05
CA ARG A 51 -15.63 18.86 -12.90
C ARG A 51 -15.34 20.36 -12.89
N SER A 52 -16.20 21.15 -13.54
CA SER A 52 -16.06 22.61 -13.59
C SER A 52 -16.61 23.34 -12.36
N ASP A 53 -17.35 22.64 -11.47
CA ASP A 53 -18.03 23.25 -10.31
C ASP A 53 -17.20 23.24 -9.02
N GLY A 54 -15.93 22.82 -9.10
CA GLY A 54 -15.00 22.78 -7.96
C GLY A 54 -15.27 21.70 -6.92
N HIS A 55 -16.34 20.93 -7.05
CA HIS A 55 -16.66 19.88 -6.07
C HIS A 55 -15.86 18.60 -6.28
N VAL A 56 -15.33 18.04 -5.18
CA VAL A 56 -14.74 16.70 -5.13
C VAL A 56 -15.79 15.73 -4.62
N ARG A 57 -16.11 14.72 -5.42
CA ARG A 57 -17.12 13.70 -5.08
C ARG A 57 -16.56 12.30 -5.28
N LEU A 58 -16.57 11.50 -4.22
CA LEU A 58 -16.42 10.05 -4.32
C LEU A 58 -17.82 9.46 -4.49
N LEU A 59 -18.08 8.84 -5.66
CA LEU A 59 -19.42 8.37 -6.02
C LEU A 59 -19.75 7.00 -5.43
N ASP A 60 -18.75 6.20 -5.10
CA ASP A 60 -18.92 4.88 -4.52
C ASP A 60 -18.66 4.98 -3.00
N ALA A 61 -19.66 4.58 -2.21
CA ALA A 61 -19.49 4.50 -0.75
C ALA A 61 -18.56 3.33 -0.40
N LEU A 62 -17.60 3.59 0.49
CA LEU A 62 -16.82 2.51 1.10
C LEU A 62 -17.42 2.21 2.48
N PRO A 63 -17.69 0.94 2.79
CA PRO A 63 -18.18 0.57 4.12
C PRO A 63 -17.24 1.10 5.21
N ASP A 64 -17.81 1.56 6.31
CA ASP A 64 -17.11 1.99 7.52
C ASP A 64 -16.10 3.16 7.35
N VAL A 65 -16.12 3.85 6.21
CA VAL A 65 -15.28 5.02 5.95
C VAL A 65 -16.14 6.24 5.66
N GLU A 66 -16.18 7.18 6.61
CA GLU A 66 -16.83 8.48 6.40
C GLU A 66 -16.22 9.20 5.20
N HIS A 67 -17.06 9.84 4.38
CA HIS A 67 -16.65 10.53 3.16
C HIS A 67 -15.46 11.46 3.36
N ASP A 68 -15.49 12.31 4.40
CA ASP A 68 -14.45 13.32 4.64
C ASP A 68 -13.15 12.73 5.25
N ARG A 69 -13.22 11.53 5.80
CA ARG A 69 -12.06 10.77 6.29
C ARG A 69 -11.43 9.90 5.21
N ASN A 70 -12.10 9.72 4.08
CA ASN A 70 -11.60 8.91 2.99
C ASN A 70 -10.34 9.54 2.38
N LEU A 71 -9.26 8.76 2.28
CA LEU A 71 -7.98 9.24 1.78
C LEU A 71 -8.04 9.71 0.32
N ILE A 72 -8.94 9.16 -0.51
CA ILE A 72 -9.20 9.61 -1.87
C ILE A 72 -9.68 11.07 -1.85
N VAL A 73 -10.72 11.36 -1.06
CA VAL A 73 -11.31 12.70 -0.95
C VAL A 73 -10.31 13.67 -0.35
N ARG A 74 -9.60 13.27 0.70
CA ARG A 74 -8.57 14.08 1.34
C ARG A 74 -7.42 14.41 0.39
N ALA A 75 -6.97 13.43 -0.40
CA ALA A 75 -5.92 13.63 -1.39
C ALA A 75 -6.34 14.62 -2.49
N ALA A 76 -7.55 14.48 -3.02
CA ALA A 76 -8.08 15.39 -4.02
C ALA A 76 -8.20 16.83 -3.48
N ARG A 77 -8.77 17.01 -2.28
CA ARG A 77 -8.90 18.33 -1.65
C ARG A 77 -7.54 18.96 -1.32
N LEU A 78 -6.59 18.16 -0.84
CA LEU A 78 -5.24 18.62 -0.53
C LEU A 78 -4.53 19.13 -1.79
N LEU A 79 -4.62 18.40 -2.89
CA LEU A 79 -4.07 18.81 -4.18
C LEU A 79 -4.79 20.06 -4.71
N GLN A 80 -6.12 20.12 -4.65
CA GLN A 80 -6.91 21.29 -5.08
C GLN A 80 -6.49 22.56 -4.36
N GLN A 81 -6.35 22.49 -3.03
CA GLN A 81 -5.89 23.62 -2.21
C GLN A 81 -4.46 24.05 -2.57
N HIS A 82 -3.57 23.07 -2.76
CA HIS A 82 -2.17 23.35 -3.08
C HIS A 82 -2.01 24.04 -4.45
N CYS A 83 -2.79 23.61 -5.44
CA CYS A 83 -2.74 24.19 -6.81
C CYS A 83 -3.55 25.47 -6.96
N GLY A 84 -4.30 25.89 -5.95
CA GLY A 84 -5.22 27.04 -6.05
C GLY A 84 -6.28 26.84 -7.14
N ASN A 85 -6.67 25.61 -7.40
CA ASN A 85 -7.49 25.24 -8.54
C ASN A 85 -8.98 25.24 -8.17
N SER A 86 -9.82 25.81 -9.04
CA SER A 86 -11.28 25.78 -8.92
C SER A 86 -11.93 24.57 -9.58
N VAL A 87 -11.14 23.69 -10.18
CA VAL A 87 -11.64 22.47 -10.83
C VAL A 87 -11.85 21.37 -9.78
N GLY A 88 -13.00 20.70 -9.84
CA GLY A 88 -13.32 19.55 -9.00
C GLY A 88 -13.09 18.21 -9.72
N ALA A 89 -13.54 17.14 -9.10
CA ALA A 89 -13.50 15.80 -9.69
C ALA A 89 -14.66 14.92 -9.21
N ASP A 90 -15.21 14.13 -10.12
CA ASP A 90 -15.92 12.90 -9.80
C ASP A 90 -14.90 11.77 -9.75
N ILE A 91 -14.98 10.95 -8.72
CA ILE A 91 -14.08 9.83 -8.49
C ILE A 91 -14.91 8.58 -8.23
N ARG A 92 -14.55 7.46 -8.87
CA ARG A 92 -15.08 6.14 -8.58
C ARG A 92 -13.96 5.21 -8.17
N ILE A 93 -14.29 4.19 -7.38
CA ILE A 93 -13.35 3.15 -6.96
C ILE A 93 -13.92 1.77 -7.18
N CYS A 94 -13.17 0.93 -7.89
CA CYS A 94 -13.40 -0.50 -7.93
C CYS A 94 -12.46 -1.18 -6.92
N LYS A 95 -13.00 -1.57 -5.77
CA LYS A 95 -12.22 -2.09 -4.63
C LYS A 95 -11.98 -3.58 -4.78
N ARG A 96 -10.72 -4.00 -4.79
CA ARG A 96 -10.26 -5.40 -4.83
C ARG A 96 -9.33 -5.72 -3.65
N LEU A 97 -8.57 -4.71 -3.19
CA LEU A 97 -7.66 -4.89 -2.06
C LEU A 97 -8.46 -4.94 -0.75
N PRO A 98 -8.18 -5.89 0.13
CA PRO A 98 -8.80 -5.94 1.44
C PRO A 98 -8.46 -4.69 2.27
N MET A 99 -9.45 -4.16 2.98
CA MET A 99 -9.24 -3.06 3.92
C MET A 99 -8.53 -3.56 5.18
N GLY A 100 -7.63 -2.75 5.73
CA GLY A 100 -6.92 -3.09 6.97
C GLY A 100 -5.95 -4.27 6.87
N GLY A 101 -5.61 -4.72 5.66
CA GLY A 101 -4.77 -5.92 5.44
C GLY A 101 -3.26 -5.69 5.42
N GLY A 102 -2.75 -4.48 5.67
CA GLY A 102 -1.31 -4.20 5.56
C GLY A 102 -0.76 -4.10 4.13
N LEU A 103 -1.64 -4.12 3.11
CA LEU A 103 -1.29 -4.02 1.68
C LEU A 103 -1.16 -2.57 1.17
N GLY A 104 -1.41 -1.58 2.02
CA GLY A 104 -1.30 -0.16 1.69
C GLY A 104 -2.41 0.39 0.78
N GLY A 105 -3.56 -0.29 0.66
CA GLY A 105 -4.62 0.06 -0.29
C GLY A 105 -5.12 1.51 -0.16
N GLY A 106 -5.35 2.01 1.06
CA GLY A 106 -5.76 3.40 1.27
C GLY A 106 -4.71 4.41 0.83
N SER A 107 -3.43 4.16 1.16
CA SER A 107 -2.30 5.00 0.75
C SER A 107 -2.08 4.96 -0.77
N SER A 108 -2.26 3.79 -1.38
CA SER A 108 -2.22 3.61 -2.83
C SER A 108 -3.32 4.41 -3.52
N ASN A 109 -4.56 4.34 -3.00
CA ASN A 109 -5.68 5.11 -3.53
C ASN A 109 -5.44 6.62 -3.43
N ALA A 110 -4.86 7.10 -2.32
CA ALA A 110 -4.47 8.50 -2.15
C ALA A 110 -3.39 8.93 -3.17
N ALA A 111 -2.33 8.14 -3.31
CA ALA A 111 -1.27 8.42 -4.28
C ALA A 111 -1.79 8.42 -5.72
N THR A 112 -2.64 7.44 -6.09
CA THR A 112 -3.27 7.37 -7.40
C THR A 112 -4.15 8.60 -7.65
N THR A 113 -4.87 9.06 -6.64
CA THR A 113 -5.67 10.29 -6.72
C THR A 113 -4.79 11.52 -6.95
N LEU A 114 -3.70 11.67 -6.18
CA LEU A 114 -2.75 12.78 -6.34
C LEU A 114 -2.15 12.81 -7.76
N LEU A 115 -1.64 11.68 -8.22
CA LEU A 115 -1.00 11.56 -9.54
C LEU A 115 -1.99 11.76 -10.69
N GLY A 116 -3.15 11.12 -10.61
CA GLY A 116 -4.18 11.21 -11.65
C GLY A 116 -4.79 12.60 -11.76
N LEU A 117 -5.08 13.26 -10.62
CA LEU A 117 -5.61 14.63 -10.63
C LEU A 117 -4.53 15.66 -10.95
N ASN A 118 -3.27 15.46 -10.57
CA ASN A 118 -2.16 16.28 -11.02
C ASN A 118 -2.07 16.32 -12.56
N HIS A 119 -2.29 15.17 -13.20
CA HIS A 119 -2.36 15.06 -14.67
C HIS A 119 -3.62 15.76 -15.22
N LEU A 120 -4.82 15.40 -14.72
CA LEU A 120 -6.10 15.91 -15.24
C LEU A 120 -6.27 17.42 -15.02
N TRP A 121 -5.82 17.94 -13.88
CA TRP A 121 -5.90 19.37 -13.54
C TRP A 121 -4.72 20.18 -14.06
N GLN A 122 -3.73 19.52 -14.69
CA GLN A 122 -2.51 20.14 -15.22
C GLN A 122 -1.77 20.98 -14.16
N CYS A 123 -1.70 20.46 -12.92
CA CYS A 123 -1.03 21.17 -11.82
C CYS A 123 0.49 21.26 -12.01
N GLY A 124 1.11 20.37 -12.78
CA GLY A 124 2.54 20.39 -13.08
C GLY A 124 3.46 20.07 -11.91
N LEU A 125 2.94 19.45 -10.83
CA LEU A 125 3.74 19.09 -9.67
C LEU A 125 4.67 17.90 -9.96
N SER A 126 5.91 18.00 -9.46
CA SER A 126 6.88 16.91 -9.53
C SER A 126 6.51 15.75 -8.57
N LEU A 127 7.11 14.57 -8.77
CA LEU A 127 6.92 13.42 -7.87
C LEU A 127 7.32 13.76 -6.42
N GLU A 128 8.40 14.53 -6.23
CA GLU A 128 8.86 14.96 -4.90
C GLU A 128 7.85 15.90 -4.21
N GLN A 129 7.21 16.79 -4.98
CA GLN A 129 6.17 17.67 -4.44
C GLN A 129 4.93 16.86 -4.06
N LEU A 130 4.49 15.94 -4.92
CA LEU A 130 3.37 15.04 -4.64
C LEU A 130 3.66 14.09 -3.48
N ALA A 131 4.89 13.59 -3.35
CA ALA A 131 5.29 12.74 -2.21
C ALA A 131 5.23 13.52 -0.88
N ARG A 132 5.68 14.79 -0.87
CA ARG A 132 5.55 15.66 0.32
C ARG A 132 4.09 15.93 0.70
N LEU A 133 3.21 16.15 -0.28
CA LEU A 133 1.77 16.24 -0.02
C LEU A 133 1.23 14.90 0.50
N GLY A 134 1.61 13.81 -0.13
CA GLY A 134 1.21 12.46 0.24
C GLY A 134 1.59 12.07 1.67
N LEU A 135 2.75 12.52 2.14
CA LEU A 135 3.20 12.26 3.52
C LEU A 135 2.23 12.82 4.58
N GLN A 136 1.53 13.92 4.29
CA GLN A 136 0.51 14.48 5.17
C GLN A 136 -0.74 13.61 5.27
N LEU A 137 -0.94 12.69 4.32
CA LEU A 137 -2.06 11.76 4.28
C LEU A 137 -1.72 10.41 4.94
N GLY A 138 -0.45 10.00 4.85
CA GLY A 138 0.03 8.76 5.43
C GLY A 138 1.47 8.42 5.06
N ALA A 139 2.15 7.72 5.95
CA ALA A 139 3.57 7.39 5.82
C ALA A 139 3.91 6.52 4.57
N ASP A 140 2.98 5.66 4.15
CA ASP A 140 3.15 4.82 2.96
C ASP A 140 2.83 5.56 1.64
N VAL A 141 2.18 6.75 1.66
CA VAL A 141 1.79 7.43 0.42
C VAL A 141 2.99 7.80 -0.46
N PRO A 142 4.13 8.26 0.10
CA PRO A 142 5.31 8.60 -0.71
C PRO A 142 5.82 7.45 -1.58
N VAL A 143 5.89 6.21 -1.10
CA VAL A 143 6.36 5.08 -1.92
C VAL A 143 5.44 4.80 -3.09
N PHE A 144 4.12 4.96 -2.92
CA PHE A 144 3.15 4.83 -4.01
C PHE A 144 3.25 5.98 -5.02
N VAL A 145 3.56 7.20 -4.56
CA VAL A 145 3.79 8.36 -5.44
C VAL A 145 5.02 8.14 -6.30
N HIS A 146 6.11 7.58 -5.77
CA HIS A 146 7.30 7.26 -6.55
C HIS A 146 7.13 6.00 -7.40
N GLY A 147 6.37 5.02 -6.94
CA GLY A 147 5.98 3.83 -7.68
C GLY A 147 7.12 2.87 -8.01
N GLN A 148 8.18 2.85 -7.22
CA GLN A 148 9.32 1.96 -7.37
C GLN A 148 9.56 1.18 -6.08
N ALA A 149 9.98 -0.09 -6.20
CA ALA A 149 10.40 -0.90 -5.06
C ALA A 149 11.53 -0.17 -4.32
N ALA A 150 11.45 -0.14 -2.99
CA ALA A 150 12.35 0.68 -2.21
C ALA A 150 12.64 0.09 -0.83
N PHE A 151 13.87 0.28 -0.39
CA PHE A 151 14.22 0.24 1.02
C PHE A 151 13.88 1.62 1.61
N ALA A 152 13.09 1.62 2.67
CA ALA A 152 12.58 2.84 3.28
C ALA A 152 13.04 2.95 4.74
N GLU A 153 13.36 4.18 5.15
CA GLU A 153 13.79 4.56 6.50
C GLU A 153 12.94 5.72 7.02
N GLY A 154 13.21 6.15 8.24
CA GLY A 154 12.40 7.17 8.90
C GLY A 154 11.08 6.60 9.40
N VAL A 155 9.96 7.23 9.08
CA VAL A 155 8.62 6.65 9.28
C VAL A 155 8.16 5.84 8.06
N GLY A 156 9.04 5.71 7.01
CA GLY A 156 8.78 5.05 5.74
C GLY A 156 8.91 5.97 4.53
N GLU A 157 9.30 7.23 4.74
CA GLU A 157 9.34 8.28 3.72
C GLU A 157 10.71 8.46 3.05
N LYS A 158 11.81 8.00 3.68
CA LYS A 158 13.16 8.11 3.13
C LYS A 158 13.46 6.91 2.25
N LEU A 159 13.26 7.07 0.95
CA LEU A 159 13.30 5.97 -0.01
C LEU A 159 14.67 5.83 -0.68
N THR A 160 15.20 4.62 -0.67
CA THR A 160 16.32 4.18 -1.52
C THR A 160 15.77 3.15 -2.48
N PHE A 161 15.65 3.49 -3.78
CA PHE A 161 15.09 2.60 -4.78
C PHE A 161 16.02 1.40 -5.01
N VAL A 162 15.41 0.23 -5.18
CA VAL A 162 16.11 -1.04 -5.35
C VAL A 162 15.43 -1.88 -6.43
N GLU A 163 16.20 -2.79 -7.01
CA GLU A 163 15.67 -3.84 -7.85
C GLU A 163 15.64 -5.15 -7.07
N LEU A 164 14.48 -5.81 -7.10
CA LEU A 164 14.19 -7.07 -6.44
C LEU A 164 13.85 -8.13 -7.49
N GLU A 165 13.97 -9.39 -7.14
CA GLU A 165 13.31 -10.44 -7.89
C GLU A 165 11.80 -10.21 -7.90
N GLU A 166 11.13 -10.57 -8.98
CA GLU A 166 9.68 -10.43 -9.15
C GLU A 166 8.98 -11.80 -9.10
N PRO A 167 8.98 -12.46 -7.94
CA PRO A 167 8.38 -13.77 -7.78
C PRO A 167 6.85 -13.68 -7.73
N TRP A 168 6.21 -14.84 -7.64
CA TRP A 168 4.79 -14.92 -7.34
C TRP A 168 4.55 -14.99 -5.84
N PHE A 169 3.48 -14.36 -5.41
CA PHE A 169 3.06 -14.32 -4.01
C PHE A 169 1.67 -14.95 -3.86
N VAL A 170 1.50 -15.74 -2.83
CA VAL A 170 0.18 -16.01 -2.24
C VAL A 170 0.02 -15.06 -1.07
N ILE A 171 -1.00 -14.22 -1.13
CA ILE A 171 -1.42 -13.33 -0.05
C ILE A 171 -2.67 -13.95 0.56
N ALA A 172 -2.67 -14.19 1.86
CA ALA A 172 -3.83 -14.71 2.55
C ALA A 172 -4.28 -13.73 3.64
N ARG A 173 -5.61 -13.51 3.70
CA ARG A 173 -6.25 -12.64 4.68
C ARG A 173 -7.00 -13.50 5.69
N PRO A 174 -6.55 -13.51 6.95
CA PRO A 174 -7.35 -14.04 8.05
C PRO A 174 -8.61 -13.19 8.28
N PRO A 175 -9.72 -13.78 8.79
CA PRO A 175 -10.97 -13.07 9.02
C PRO A 175 -10.92 -12.20 10.30
N VAL A 176 -9.93 -11.31 10.37
CA VAL A 176 -9.72 -10.40 11.51
C VAL A 176 -9.21 -9.05 11.02
N GLU A 177 -9.66 -7.97 11.67
CA GLU A 177 -9.17 -6.62 11.44
C GLU A 177 -8.19 -6.21 12.55
N ILE A 178 -7.06 -5.63 12.14
CA ILE A 178 -6.00 -5.23 13.05
C ILE A 178 -5.81 -3.71 12.97
N SER A 179 -5.96 -3.06 14.12
CA SER A 179 -5.64 -1.65 14.23
C SER A 179 -4.13 -1.45 14.31
N THR A 180 -3.57 -0.77 13.31
CA THR A 180 -2.14 -0.39 13.27
C THR A 180 -1.73 0.34 14.56
N GLY A 181 -2.55 1.27 15.04
CA GLY A 181 -2.29 2.00 16.28
C GLY A 181 -2.18 1.11 17.50
N LYS A 182 -3.02 0.06 17.61
CA LYS A 182 -2.94 -0.91 18.72
C LYS A 182 -1.63 -1.68 18.70
N ILE A 183 -1.17 -2.12 17.53
CA ILE A 183 0.10 -2.85 17.40
C ILE A 183 1.28 -1.94 17.78
N PHE A 184 1.34 -0.73 17.22
CA PHE A 184 2.43 0.20 17.53
C PHE A 184 2.41 0.72 18.96
N SER A 185 1.29 0.67 19.68
CA SER A 185 1.20 1.04 21.11
C SER A 185 1.42 -0.12 22.08
N ASP A 186 1.50 -1.37 21.58
CA ASP A 186 1.66 -2.55 22.44
C ASP A 186 3.00 -2.50 23.20
N PRO A 187 3.02 -2.68 24.53
CA PRO A 187 4.24 -2.62 25.32
C PRO A 187 5.23 -3.75 25.00
N GLY A 188 4.77 -4.86 24.50
CA GLY A 188 5.61 -6.00 24.09
C GLY A 188 6.08 -5.96 22.64
N LEU A 189 5.87 -4.85 21.93
CA LEU A 189 6.40 -4.67 20.57
C LEU A 189 7.92 -4.43 20.62
N THR A 190 8.69 -5.15 19.82
CA THR A 190 10.13 -4.91 19.62
C THR A 190 10.35 -3.51 19.03
N ARG A 191 11.24 -2.71 19.65
CA ARG A 191 11.51 -1.31 19.24
C ARG A 191 13.00 -0.96 19.25
N ASP A 192 13.84 -1.93 19.27
CA ASP A 192 15.30 -1.80 19.43
C ASP A 192 16.07 -2.70 18.45
N THR A 193 15.41 -3.07 17.35
CA THR A 193 16.07 -3.84 16.28
C THR A 193 17.22 -3.00 15.71
N PRO A 194 18.47 -3.54 15.69
CA PRO A 194 19.59 -2.80 15.16
C PRO A 194 19.39 -2.41 13.68
N PRO A 195 19.79 -1.19 13.30
CA PRO A 195 19.69 -0.77 11.90
C PRO A 195 20.56 -1.63 11.00
N CYS A 196 20.06 -1.95 9.84
CA CYS A 196 20.76 -2.76 8.85
C CYS A 196 20.98 -1.98 7.55
N LYS A 197 22.04 -2.35 6.81
CA LYS A 197 22.32 -1.77 5.49
C LYS A 197 21.43 -2.43 4.43
N VAL A 198 20.97 -1.67 3.45
CA VAL A 198 20.17 -2.18 2.33
C VAL A 198 20.79 -3.43 1.68
N ARG A 199 22.11 -3.46 1.47
CA ARG A 199 22.80 -4.65 0.90
C ARG A 199 22.64 -5.90 1.76
N THR A 200 22.60 -5.76 3.07
CA THR A 200 22.39 -6.88 4.00
C THR A 200 20.99 -7.43 3.84
N VAL A 201 20.01 -6.54 3.79
CA VAL A 201 18.58 -6.91 3.59
C VAL A 201 18.39 -7.62 2.26
N LEU A 202 18.95 -7.11 1.17
CA LEU A 202 18.82 -7.72 -0.15
C LEU A 202 19.44 -9.12 -0.24
N ARG A 203 20.50 -9.39 0.55
CA ARG A 203 21.16 -10.71 0.57
C ARG A 203 20.55 -11.72 1.55
N GLN A 204 20.10 -11.26 2.71
CA GLN A 204 19.70 -12.12 3.83
C GLN A 204 18.21 -12.06 4.14
N GLY A 205 17.51 -11.09 3.51
CA GLY A 205 16.13 -10.77 3.88
C GLY A 205 16.07 -10.08 5.25
N GLY A 206 14.88 -10.09 5.82
CA GLY A 206 14.58 -9.54 7.14
C GLY A 206 13.34 -10.21 7.72
N HIS A 207 12.98 -9.76 8.92
CA HIS A 207 11.76 -10.18 9.61
C HIS A 207 10.80 -8.99 9.76
N ASN A 208 9.66 -9.23 10.37
CA ASN A 208 8.69 -8.19 10.70
C ASN A 208 8.54 -8.13 12.24
N ASP A 209 8.98 -7.04 12.86
CA ASP A 209 8.93 -6.84 14.31
C ASP A 209 7.50 -6.80 14.85
N CYS A 210 6.51 -6.47 14.01
CA CYS A 210 5.11 -6.52 14.41
C CYS A 210 4.58 -7.97 14.50
N GLN A 211 5.18 -8.92 13.77
CA GLN A 211 4.63 -10.28 13.64
C GLN A 211 4.47 -11.00 14.99
N PRO A 212 5.47 -11.04 15.90
CA PRO A 212 5.30 -11.73 17.19
C PRO A 212 4.19 -11.11 18.06
N THR A 213 4.03 -9.78 18.01
CA THR A 213 2.96 -9.08 18.72
C THR A 213 1.60 -9.41 18.13
N VAL A 214 1.49 -9.43 16.80
CA VAL A 214 0.24 -9.79 16.11
C VAL A 214 -0.14 -11.24 16.40
N GLU A 215 0.79 -12.19 16.31
CA GLU A 215 0.53 -13.60 16.60
C GLU A 215 0.06 -13.83 18.05
N ARG A 216 0.54 -13.03 19.01
CA ARG A 216 0.14 -13.07 20.40
C ARG A 216 -1.30 -12.64 20.61
N HIS A 217 -1.73 -11.58 19.93
CA HIS A 217 -3.07 -11.00 20.12
C HIS A 217 -4.13 -11.54 19.18
N TYR A 218 -3.72 -12.10 18.02
CA TYR A 218 -4.61 -12.53 16.96
C TYR A 218 -4.33 -13.99 16.56
N PRO A 219 -4.94 -14.96 17.26
CA PRO A 219 -4.76 -16.40 16.95
C PRO A 219 -5.08 -16.76 15.51
N GLU A 220 -6.00 -16.03 14.86
CA GLU A 220 -6.39 -16.22 13.46
C GLU A 220 -5.20 -15.97 12.51
N VAL A 221 -4.37 -14.97 12.81
CA VAL A 221 -3.16 -14.68 12.03
C VAL A 221 -2.11 -15.75 12.25
N ARG A 222 -1.91 -16.17 13.48
CA ARG A 222 -0.98 -17.28 13.81
C ARG A 222 -1.36 -18.56 13.07
N GLN A 223 -2.65 -18.95 13.11
CA GLN A 223 -3.14 -20.11 12.39
C GLN A 223 -2.97 -19.99 10.87
N ALA A 224 -3.18 -18.80 10.32
CA ALA A 224 -2.96 -18.55 8.90
C ALA A 224 -1.47 -18.68 8.53
N LEU A 225 -0.55 -18.12 9.35
CA LEU A 225 0.90 -18.28 9.18
C LEU A 225 1.32 -19.75 9.23
N GLU A 226 0.76 -20.54 10.16
CA GLU A 226 1.01 -21.98 10.26
C GLU A 226 0.51 -22.75 9.04
N LYS A 227 -0.69 -22.39 8.52
CA LYS A 227 -1.26 -23.04 7.32
C LYS A 227 -0.42 -22.73 6.07
N LEU A 228 -0.13 -21.46 5.80
CA LEU A 228 0.69 -21.06 4.65
C LEU A 228 2.15 -21.55 4.82
N GLY A 229 2.63 -21.62 6.07
CA GLY A 229 3.96 -22.09 6.45
C GLY A 229 4.27 -23.54 6.06
N LYS A 230 3.24 -24.35 5.77
CA LYS A 230 3.41 -25.71 5.24
C LYS A 230 3.90 -25.75 3.80
N PHE A 231 3.76 -24.65 3.06
CA PHE A 231 4.08 -24.56 1.63
C PHE A 231 5.25 -23.62 1.34
N ALA A 232 5.36 -22.52 2.10
CA ALA A 232 6.41 -21.53 1.92
C ALA A 232 6.69 -20.80 3.24
N LYS A 233 7.83 -20.13 3.37
CA LYS A 233 8.10 -19.26 4.52
C LYS A 233 7.06 -18.13 4.56
N ALA A 234 6.07 -18.29 5.44
CA ALA A 234 5.01 -17.31 5.63
C ALA A 234 5.49 -16.12 6.46
N LYS A 235 5.08 -14.90 6.06
CA LYS A 235 5.41 -13.64 6.73
C LYS A 235 4.18 -12.74 6.83
N LEU A 236 4.14 -11.90 7.87
CA LEU A 236 3.19 -10.82 8.00
C LEU A 236 3.61 -9.61 7.14
N THR A 237 2.68 -8.93 6.46
CA THR A 237 2.96 -7.64 5.81
C THR A 237 2.43 -6.47 6.64
N GLY A 238 3.28 -5.46 6.85
CA GLY A 238 2.93 -4.32 7.70
C GLY A 238 2.55 -4.74 9.12
N THR A 239 1.45 -4.22 9.62
CA THR A 239 0.86 -4.63 10.91
C THR A 239 -0.22 -5.71 10.76
N GLY A 240 -0.35 -6.28 9.56
CA GLY A 240 -1.36 -7.29 9.25
C GLY A 240 -2.69 -6.66 8.79
N SER A 241 -3.75 -7.44 8.67
CA SER A 241 -3.86 -8.87 8.96
C SER A 241 -3.30 -9.80 7.88
N CYS A 242 -3.07 -9.31 6.65
CA CYS A 242 -2.58 -10.16 5.57
C CYS A 242 -1.18 -10.72 5.86
N ILE A 243 -1.02 -11.97 5.45
CA ILE A 243 0.24 -12.69 5.41
C ILE A 243 0.57 -13.06 3.97
N PHE A 244 1.83 -13.37 3.69
CA PHE A 244 2.24 -13.79 2.35
C PHE A 244 3.31 -14.87 2.37
N GLY A 245 3.35 -15.63 1.29
CA GLY A 245 4.40 -16.61 0.96
C GLY A 245 4.90 -16.39 -0.46
N VAL A 246 6.17 -16.74 -0.71
CA VAL A 246 6.84 -16.56 -2.02
C VAL A 246 6.86 -17.88 -2.78
N PHE A 247 6.58 -17.83 -4.09
CA PHE A 247 6.53 -18.97 -4.98
C PHE A 247 7.28 -18.67 -6.28
N PRO A 248 7.90 -19.69 -6.91
CA PRO A 248 8.72 -19.48 -8.12
C PRO A 248 7.89 -19.19 -9.37
N ASN A 249 6.62 -19.62 -9.40
CA ASN A 249 5.74 -19.47 -10.56
C ASN A 249 4.26 -19.40 -10.15
N GLN A 250 3.43 -18.92 -11.07
CA GLN A 250 2.00 -18.76 -10.86
C GLN A 250 1.29 -20.06 -10.57
N THR A 251 1.64 -21.13 -11.27
CA THR A 251 0.96 -22.44 -11.13
C THR A 251 1.09 -23.00 -9.71
N GLU A 252 2.26 -22.87 -9.09
CA GLU A 252 2.45 -23.28 -7.70
C GLU A 252 1.69 -22.38 -6.73
N ALA A 253 1.73 -21.05 -6.94
CA ALA A 253 0.98 -20.10 -6.14
C ALA A 253 -0.54 -20.37 -6.21
N ASP A 254 -1.09 -20.59 -7.40
CA ASP A 254 -2.52 -20.87 -7.61
C ASP A 254 -2.95 -22.17 -6.91
N LYS A 255 -2.13 -23.23 -6.99
CA LYS A 255 -2.39 -24.49 -6.28
C LYS A 255 -2.48 -24.30 -4.77
N VAL A 256 -1.55 -23.53 -4.20
CA VAL A 256 -1.54 -23.27 -2.75
C VAL A 256 -2.70 -22.37 -2.35
N ALA A 257 -2.99 -21.31 -3.10
CA ALA A 257 -4.14 -20.44 -2.87
C ALA A 257 -5.45 -21.24 -2.88
N ALA A 258 -5.64 -22.15 -3.85
CA ALA A 258 -6.82 -23.03 -3.92
C ALA A 258 -6.96 -23.93 -2.68
N GLN A 259 -5.85 -24.47 -2.16
CA GLN A 259 -5.88 -25.30 -0.95
C GLN A 259 -6.19 -24.52 0.34
N LEU A 260 -5.92 -23.22 0.36
CA LEU A 260 -6.17 -22.37 1.51
C LEU A 260 -7.54 -21.66 1.45
N SER A 261 -8.17 -21.62 0.27
CA SER A 261 -9.39 -20.83 0.01
C SER A 261 -10.61 -21.23 0.82
N ASP A 262 -10.68 -22.48 1.30
CA ASP A 262 -11.77 -22.92 2.17
C ASP A 262 -11.81 -22.21 3.53
N THR A 263 -10.67 -21.65 3.96
CA THR A 263 -10.52 -21.07 5.30
C THR A 263 -9.96 -19.65 5.32
N LEU A 264 -9.38 -19.19 4.23
CA LEU A 264 -8.75 -17.89 4.11
C LEU A 264 -9.11 -17.25 2.77
N GLU A 265 -9.34 -15.95 2.77
CA GLU A 265 -9.41 -15.19 1.52
C GLU A 265 -8.01 -15.10 0.93
N CYS A 266 -7.80 -15.65 -0.27
CA CYS A 266 -6.50 -15.75 -0.90
C CYS A 266 -6.44 -14.96 -2.21
N PHE A 267 -5.29 -14.33 -2.45
CA PHE A 267 -4.95 -13.65 -3.70
C PHE A 267 -3.61 -14.18 -4.20
N VAL A 268 -3.50 -14.38 -5.51
CA VAL A 268 -2.23 -14.66 -6.18
C VAL A 268 -1.83 -13.43 -6.97
N SER A 269 -0.60 -13.01 -6.82
CA SER A 269 -0.08 -11.83 -7.52
C SER A 269 1.41 -11.95 -7.77
N LYS A 270 1.84 -11.41 -8.91
CA LYS A 270 3.26 -11.23 -9.19
C LYS A 270 3.80 -10.01 -8.48
N GLY A 271 5.04 -10.08 -8.00
CA GLY A 271 5.80 -8.94 -7.51
C GLY A 271 6.28 -8.05 -8.65
N CYS A 272 6.37 -6.74 -8.41
CA CYS A 272 6.81 -5.77 -9.39
C CYS A 272 7.79 -4.77 -8.78
N ASN A 273 8.83 -4.40 -9.52
CA ASN A 273 9.74 -3.31 -9.14
C ASN A 273 9.13 -1.94 -9.46
N GLN A 274 8.37 -1.85 -10.55
CA GLN A 274 7.65 -0.65 -10.94
C GLN A 274 6.15 -0.87 -10.83
N SER A 275 5.44 0.08 -10.24
CA SER A 275 3.99 0.00 -10.05
C SER A 275 3.24 0.11 -11.38
N ALA A 276 2.15 -0.64 -11.52
CA ALA A 276 1.26 -0.56 -12.68
C ALA A 276 0.71 0.86 -12.92
N LEU A 277 0.55 1.67 -11.86
CA LEU A 277 0.15 3.07 -11.98
C LEU A 277 1.13 3.89 -12.82
N HIS A 278 2.44 3.77 -12.56
CA HIS A 278 3.46 4.51 -13.30
C HIS A 278 3.60 4.04 -14.74
N GLN A 279 3.45 2.74 -14.99
CA GLN A 279 3.39 2.19 -16.33
C GLN A 279 2.18 2.74 -17.13
N GLN A 280 1.03 2.93 -16.47
CA GLN A 280 -0.16 3.51 -17.08
C GLN A 280 0.01 5.01 -17.34
N LEU A 281 0.52 5.77 -16.36
CA LEU A 281 0.76 7.21 -16.50
C LEU A 281 1.80 7.55 -17.57
N ALA A 282 2.80 6.70 -17.78
CA ALA A 282 3.79 6.87 -18.83
C ALA A 282 3.17 6.82 -20.25
N LYS A 283 2.03 6.14 -20.41
CA LYS A 283 1.29 6.06 -21.69
C LYS A 283 0.41 7.28 -21.95
N LEU A 284 0.22 8.15 -20.96
CA LEU A 284 -0.59 9.38 -21.06
C LEU A 284 0.24 10.61 -21.47
N LYS A 285 1.55 10.47 -21.49
CA LYS A 285 2.51 11.50 -21.95
C LYS A 285 2.69 11.42 -23.46
#